data_9a319edcb0e3d5f1a962b942ee692204
#
_entry.id   9a319edcb0e3d5f1a962b942ee692204
#
_cell.length_a   1.000
_cell.length_b   1.000
_cell.length_c   1.000
_cell.angle_alpha   90.00
_cell.angle_beta   90.00
_cell.angle_gamma   90.00
#
_symmetry.space_group_name_H-M   'P 1'
#
loop_
_entity.id
_entity.type
_entity.pdbx_description
1 polymer ?
#
loop_
_entity_poly.entity_id
_entity_poly.type
_entity_poly.pdbx_seq_one_letter_code
_entity_poly.pdbx_strand_id
1 'polypeptide(L)'
;MLNNRLGAAKDVQAKLLALESAIDSALISAAELAAAVPAARQRAKLSAIVGQDAIALTGESLAALYQARAKIVEAHHAFADVQDQIGVTPYMSGDLWKIPAASAEVAPLALVSDRAA
;
A
#
# COMPACT_ATOMS: atom_id res chain seq x y z
N MET A 1 18.14 21.32 20.10
CA MET A 1 18.04 20.59 19.65
C MET A 1 17.63 20.16 18.31
N LEU A 2 18.24 20.76 17.31
CA LEU A 2 18.03 20.32 15.92
C LEU A 2 18.43 18.85 15.70
N ASN A 3 19.54 18.41 16.29
CA ASN A 3 20.00 17.02 16.15
C ASN A 3 19.04 16.00 16.76
N ASN A 4 18.39 16.33 17.86
CA ASN A 4 17.39 15.46 18.48
C ASN A 4 16.12 15.39 17.62
N ARG A 5 15.70 16.50 17.07
CA ARG A 5 14.54 16.56 16.16
C ARG A 5 14.81 15.79 14.86
N LEU A 6 16.00 15.96 14.31
CA LEU A 6 16.40 15.22 13.09
C LEU A 6 16.47 13.71 13.34
N GLY A 7 17.05 13.28 14.47
CA GLY A 7 17.10 11.87 14.86
C GLY A 7 15.71 11.28 15.03
N ALA A 8 14.82 11.98 15.72
CA ALA A 8 13.43 11.57 15.91
C ALA A 8 12.67 11.46 14.57
N ALA A 9 12.86 12.44 13.69
CA ALA A 9 12.23 12.43 12.37
C ALA A 9 12.70 11.24 11.53
N LYS A 10 13.98 10.93 11.55
CA LYS A 10 14.54 9.75 10.84
C LYS A 10 14.01 8.43 11.39
N ASP A 11 13.86 8.33 12.72
CA ASP A 11 13.33 7.12 13.35
C ASP A 11 11.86 6.88 12.94
N VAL A 12 11.03 7.93 13.02
CA VAL A 12 9.62 7.85 12.60
C VAL A 12 9.51 7.46 11.13
N GLN A 13 10.31 8.07 10.29
CA GLN A 13 10.35 7.81 8.86
C GLN A 13 10.71 6.37 8.54
N ALA A 14 11.73 5.83 9.19
CA ALA A 14 12.13 4.43 9.01
C ALA A 14 10.97 3.48 9.38
N LYS A 15 10.23 3.78 10.45
CA LYS A 15 9.07 3.01 10.88
C LYS A 15 7.89 3.14 9.91
N LEU A 16 7.65 4.33 9.38
CA LEU A 16 6.62 4.55 8.37
C LEU A 16 6.89 3.74 7.09
N LEU A 17 8.12 3.78 6.58
CA LEU A 17 8.51 3.02 5.40
C LEU A 17 8.40 1.51 5.63
N ALA A 18 8.77 1.03 6.81
CA ALA A 18 8.61 -0.38 7.19
C ALA A 18 7.13 -0.79 7.23
N LEU A 19 6.25 0.07 7.73
CA LEU A 19 4.81 -0.17 7.76
C LEU A 19 4.22 -0.19 6.35
N GLU A 20 4.60 0.73 5.47
CA GLU A 20 4.16 0.74 4.07
C GLU A 20 4.54 -0.56 3.36
N SER A 21 5.75 -1.02 3.55
CA SER A 21 6.20 -2.30 2.99
C SER A 21 5.43 -3.49 3.56
N ALA A 22 5.17 -3.49 4.86
CA ALA A 22 4.43 -4.55 5.53
C ALA A 22 2.99 -4.64 5.07
N ILE A 23 2.32 -3.50 4.86
CA ILE A 23 0.93 -3.51 4.37
C ILE A 23 0.83 -3.98 2.92
N ASP A 24 1.78 -3.63 2.08
CA ASP A 24 1.84 -4.13 0.70
C ASP A 24 2.04 -5.65 0.68
N SER A 25 2.90 -6.18 1.54
CA SER A 25 3.07 -7.63 1.70
C SER A 25 1.80 -8.31 2.20
N ALA A 26 1.10 -7.69 3.15
CA ALA A 26 -0.18 -8.20 3.65
C ALA A 26 -1.26 -8.20 2.56
N LEU A 27 -1.32 -7.16 1.72
CA LEU A 27 -2.23 -7.10 0.57
C LEU A 27 -1.98 -8.22 -0.44
N ILE A 28 -0.72 -8.47 -0.75
CA ILE A 28 -0.34 -9.57 -1.65
C ILE A 28 -0.79 -10.90 -1.07
N SER A 29 -0.50 -11.16 0.19
CA SER A 29 -0.89 -12.41 0.86
C SER A 29 -2.41 -12.57 0.96
N ALA A 30 -3.13 -11.50 1.25
CA ALA A 30 -4.59 -11.52 1.31
C ALA A 30 -5.21 -11.79 -0.07
N ALA A 31 -4.65 -11.20 -1.12
CA ALA A 31 -5.09 -11.43 -2.50
C ALA A 31 -4.83 -12.88 -2.94
N GLU A 32 -3.70 -13.45 -2.56
CA GLU A 32 -3.40 -14.86 -2.80
C GLU A 32 -4.38 -15.78 -2.10
N LEU A 33 -4.73 -15.50 -0.84
CA LEU A 33 -5.75 -16.24 -0.12
C LEU A 33 -7.12 -16.11 -0.81
N ALA A 34 -7.49 -14.89 -1.19
CA ALA A 34 -8.76 -14.63 -1.88
C ALA A 34 -8.89 -15.42 -3.18
N ALA A 35 -7.80 -15.60 -3.92
CA ALA A 35 -7.76 -16.41 -5.12
C ALA A 35 -7.75 -17.91 -4.82
N ALA A 36 -7.08 -18.33 -3.76
CA ALA A 36 -6.90 -19.74 -3.42
C ALA A 36 -8.21 -20.43 -3.00
N VAL A 37 -9.11 -19.73 -2.31
CA VAL A 37 -10.35 -20.33 -1.79
C VAL A 37 -11.28 -20.78 -2.94
N PRO A 38 -11.65 -19.94 -3.91
CA PRO A 38 -12.46 -20.41 -5.03
C PRO A 38 -11.74 -21.44 -5.91
N ALA A 39 -10.44 -21.33 -6.08
CA ALA A 39 -9.65 -22.31 -6.81
C ALA A 39 -9.69 -23.69 -6.14
N ALA A 40 -9.57 -23.73 -4.82
CA ALA A 40 -9.68 -24.97 -4.05
C ALA A 40 -11.07 -25.59 -4.16
N ARG A 41 -12.13 -24.77 -4.11
CA ARG A 41 -13.51 -25.22 -4.30
C ARG A 41 -13.70 -25.88 -5.68
N GLN A 42 -13.21 -25.25 -6.73
CA GLN A 42 -13.28 -25.79 -8.10
C GLN A 42 -12.53 -27.12 -8.22
N ARG A 43 -11.32 -27.19 -7.69
CA ARG A 43 -10.50 -28.40 -7.72
C ARG A 43 -11.15 -29.55 -6.96
N ALA A 44 -11.81 -29.25 -5.85
CA ALA A 44 -12.54 -30.24 -5.05
C ALA A 44 -13.94 -30.57 -5.61
N LYS A 45 -14.38 -29.91 -6.69
CA LYS A 45 -15.69 -30.05 -7.33
C LYS A 45 -16.86 -29.84 -6.36
N LEU A 46 -16.69 -28.87 -5.46
CA LEU A 46 -17.73 -28.51 -4.50
C LEU A 46 -18.69 -27.48 -5.09
N SER A 47 -19.93 -27.48 -4.57
CA SER A 47 -20.94 -26.49 -4.91
C SER A 47 -20.46 -25.08 -4.64
N ALA A 48 -20.97 -24.09 -5.41
CA ALA A 48 -20.66 -22.67 -5.22
C ALA A 48 -21.06 -22.13 -3.84
N ILE A 49 -22.00 -22.79 -3.14
CA ILE A 49 -22.45 -22.40 -1.80
C ILE A 49 -21.39 -22.74 -0.74
N VAL A 50 -20.59 -23.76 -0.96
CA VAL A 50 -19.59 -24.21 0.00
C VAL A 50 -18.49 -23.17 0.13
N GLY A 51 -18.29 -22.69 1.36
CA GLY A 51 -17.25 -21.70 1.66
C GLY A 51 -17.62 -20.25 1.32
N GLN A 52 -18.87 -19.95 0.97
CA GLN A 52 -19.28 -18.59 0.62
C GLN A 52 -19.01 -17.57 1.73
N ASP A 53 -19.28 -17.92 2.98
CA ASP A 53 -19.00 -17.04 4.11
C ASP A 53 -17.49 -16.74 4.25
N ALA A 54 -16.66 -17.77 4.09
CA ALA A 54 -15.21 -17.60 4.13
C ALA A 54 -14.71 -16.71 2.98
N ILE A 55 -15.27 -16.84 1.79
CA ILE A 55 -14.96 -15.99 0.64
C ILE A 55 -15.33 -14.54 0.92
N ALA A 56 -16.53 -14.30 1.45
CA ALA A 56 -17.01 -12.96 1.77
C ALA A 56 -16.14 -12.30 2.85
N LEU A 57 -15.80 -13.00 3.92
CA LEU A 57 -14.93 -12.50 4.99
C LEU A 57 -13.52 -12.21 4.50
N THR A 58 -12.97 -13.01 3.61
CA THR A 58 -11.68 -12.76 2.97
C THR A 58 -11.73 -11.49 2.14
N GLY A 59 -12.81 -11.27 1.39
CA GLY A 59 -13.01 -10.03 0.63
C GLY A 59 -13.12 -8.79 1.52
N GLU A 60 -13.82 -8.89 2.64
CA GLU A 60 -13.90 -7.82 3.64
C GLU A 60 -12.53 -7.50 4.25
N SER A 61 -11.73 -8.52 4.56
CA SER A 61 -10.36 -8.34 5.05
C SER A 61 -9.48 -7.60 4.04
N LEU A 62 -9.58 -7.97 2.78
CA LEU A 62 -8.84 -7.31 1.70
C LEU A 62 -9.26 -5.84 1.57
N ALA A 63 -10.54 -5.54 1.61
CA ALA A 63 -11.06 -4.18 1.58
C ALA A 63 -10.56 -3.35 2.78
N ALA A 64 -10.52 -3.93 3.97
CA ALA A 64 -10.00 -3.28 5.18
C ALA A 64 -8.50 -2.97 5.05
N LEU A 65 -7.71 -3.85 4.44
CA LEU A 65 -6.30 -3.60 4.16
C LEU A 65 -6.09 -2.48 3.14
N TYR A 66 -6.92 -2.40 2.11
CA TYR A 66 -6.88 -1.26 1.17
C TYR A 66 -7.20 0.06 1.87
N GLN A 67 -8.17 0.08 2.77
CA GLN A 67 -8.50 1.27 3.56
C GLN A 67 -7.34 1.66 4.48
N ALA A 68 -6.72 0.69 5.15
CA ALA A 68 -5.56 0.93 5.98
C ALA A 68 -4.39 1.51 5.16
N ARG A 69 -4.16 0.99 3.97
CA ARG A 69 -3.14 1.51 3.05
C ARG A 69 -3.40 2.97 2.67
N ALA A 70 -4.64 3.31 2.35
CA ALA A 70 -5.02 4.70 2.04
C ALA A 70 -4.73 5.64 3.22
N LYS A 71 -5.02 5.20 4.45
CA LYS A 71 -4.71 5.98 5.68
C LYS A 71 -3.21 6.13 5.91
N ILE A 72 -2.41 5.15 5.58
CA ILE A 72 -0.95 5.23 5.68
C ILE A 72 -0.40 6.27 4.69
N VAL A 73 -0.94 6.33 3.48
CA VAL A 73 -0.58 7.36 2.49
C VAL A 73 -0.94 8.76 3.00
N GLU A 74 -2.14 8.93 3.57
CA GLU A 74 -2.53 10.19 4.21
C GLU A 74 -1.59 10.55 5.38
N ALA A 75 -1.22 9.59 6.22
CA ALA A 75 -0.29 9.77 7.31
C ALA A 75 1.10 10.20 6.81
N HIS A 76 1.56 9.64 5.71
CA HIS A 76 2.82 10.02 5.07
C HIS A 76 2.85 11.53 4.76
N HIS A 77 1.79 12.04 4.15
CA HIS A 77 1.66 13.47 3.88
C HIS A 77 1.60 14.31 5.16
N ALA A 78 0.86 13.85 6.17
CA ALA A 78 0.74 14.55 7.45
C ALA A 78 2.09 14.59 8.19
N PHE A 79 2.89 13.56 8.14
CA PHE A 79 4.24 13.56 8.71
C PHE A 79 5.19 14.50 7.97
N ALA A 80 5.05 14.65 6.67
CA ALA A 80 5.81 15.67 5.92
C ALA A 80 5.49 17.09 6.43
N ASP A 81 4.22 17.37 6.71
CA ASP A 81 3.82 18.65 7.32
C ASP A 81 4.40 18.83 8.73
N VAL A 82 4.43 17.79 9.54
CA VAL A 82 5.07 17.81 10.87
C VAL A 82 6.56 18.13 10.76
N GLN A 83 7.23 17.58 9.76
CA GLN A 83 8.63 17.86 9.50
C GLN A 83 8.88 19.37 9.32
N ASP A 84 8.03 20.03 8.53
CA ASP A 84 8.10 21.47 8.34
C ASP A 84 7.84 22.23 9.65
N GLN A 85 6.86 21.79 10.44
CA GLN A 85 6.50 22.42 11.72
C GLN A 85 7.64 22.38 12.74
N ILE A 86 8.43 21.31 12.76
CA ILE A 86 9.55 21.16 13.69
C ILE A 86 10.88 21.71 13.15
N GLY A 87 10.87 22.29 11.93
CA GLY A 87 12.04 22.92 11.33
C GLY A 87 13.08 21.94 10.81
N VAL A 88 12.70 20.72 10.50
CA VAL A 88 13.56 19.73 9.85
C VAL A 88 13.28 19.80 8.34
N THR A 89 14.23 20.32 7.57
CA THR A 89 14.04 20.46 6.13
C THR A 89 14.18 19.12 5.40
N PRO A 90 13.55 18.94 4.25
CA PRO A 90 13.73 17.75 3.41
C PRO A 90 15.19 17.47 3.07
N TYR A 91 16.00 18.49 2.94
CA TYR A 91 17.44 18.37 2.73
C TYR A 91 18.16 17.67 3.88
N MET A 92 17.74 17.92 5.13
CA MET A 92 18.32 17.32 6.33
C MET A 92 17.92 15.87 6.51
N SER A 93 16.72 15.50 6.09
CA SER A 93 16.15 14.15 6.23
C SER A 93 16.30 13.29 4.98
N GLY A 94 16.82 13.88 3.88
CA GLY A 94 17.03 13.17 2.61
C GLY A 94 15.73 12.79 1.94
N ASP A 95 14.92 13.71 1.50
CA ASP A 95 13.73 13.55 0.63
C ASP A 95 12.80 12.33 0.88
N LEU A 96 13.04 11.61 1.97
CA LEU A 96 12.35 10.35 2.28
C LEU A 96 10.87 10.57 2.62
N TRP A 97 10.48 11.80 3.00
CA TRP A 97 9.09 12.17 3.26
C TRP A 97 8.32 12.55 1.99
N LYS A 98 9.01 12.77 0.91
CA LYS A 98 8.34 13.01 -0.36
C LYS A 98 7.92 11.66 -0.93
N ILE A 99 6.63 11.50 -1.08
CA ILE A 99 6.13 10.52 -2.03
C ILE A 99 6.71 10.98 -3.37
N PRO A 100 7.51 10.15 -4.06
CA PRO A 100 7.97 10.51 -5.38
C PRO A 100 6.75 11.01 -6.15
N ALA A 101 6.79 12.26 -6.62
CA ALA A 101 5.81 12.69 -7.59
C ALA A 101 5.81 11.57 -8.63
N ALA A 102 4.69 10.91 -8.80
CA ALA A 102 4.55 9.96 -9.87
C ALA A 102 5.18 10.65 -11.07
N SER A 103 6.33 10.15 -11.49
CA SER A 103 7.01 10.72 -12.63
C SER A 103 5.92 10.85 -13.68
N ALA A 104 5.68 12.06 -14.13
CA ALA A 104 4.49 12.41 -14.91
C ALA A 104 4.47 11.76 -16.30
N GLU A 105 5.34 10.84 -16.52
CA GLU A 105 5.36 9.93 -17.63
C GLU A 105 4.96 8.51 -17.19
N VAL A 106 3.73 8.40 -16.74
CA VAL A 106 3.01 7.22 -17.12
C VAL A 106 2.81 7.39 -18.62
N ALA A 107 3.67 6.77 -19.40
CA ALA A 107 3.43 6.64 -20.82
C ALA A 107 1.96 6.23 -20.97
N PRO A 108 1.14 6.96 -21.75
CA PRO A 108 -0.24 6.55 -21.94
C PRO A 108 -0.20 5.10 -22.34
N LEU A 109 -0.96 4.26 -21.64
CA LEU A 109 -1.18 2.89 -22.07
C LEU A 109 -1.52 2.99 -23.54
N ALA A 110 -0.56 2.62 -24.38
CA ALA A 110 -0.82 2.54 -25.79
C ALA A 110 -1.99 1.58 -25.90
N LEU A 111 -3.14 2.10 -26.30
CA LEU A 111 -4.20 1.27 -26.79
C LEU A 111 -3.55 0.40 -27.85
N VAL A 112 -3.32 -0.85 -27.52
CA VAL A 112 -3.05 -1.84 -28.54
C VAL A 112 -4.29 -1.81 -29.40
N SER A 113 -4.23 -1.04 -30.47
CA SER A 113 -5.24 -1.13 -31.48
C SER A 113 -5.13 -2.56 -31.99
N ASP A 114 -6.11 -3.35 -31.64
CA ASP A 114 -6.33 -4.65 -32.20
C ASP A 114 -6.59 -4.44 -33.71
N ARG A 115 -5.49 -4.35 -34.45
CA ARG A 115 -5.58 -4.55 -35.90
C ARG A 115 -5.63 -6.05 -36.12
N ALA A 116 -6.80 -6.58 -35.88
CA ALA A 116 -7.20 -7.79 -36.57
C ALA A 116 -7.20 -7.48 -38.06
N ALA A 117 -6.18 -7.94 -38.72
CA ALA A 117 -6.20 -8.00 -40.17
C ALA A 117 -7.15 -9.15 -40.60
#